data_e6c845241017efb664e534542bb8ec89
#
_entry.id   e6c845241017efb664e534542bb8ec89
#
_cell.length_a   1.000
_cell.length_b   1.000
_cell.length_c   1.000
_cell.angle_alpha   90.00
_cell.angle_beta   90.00
_cell.angle_gamma   90.00
#
_symmetry.space_group_name_H-M   'P 1'
#
loop_
_entity.id
_entity.type
_entity.pdbx_description
1 polymer ?
#
loop_
_entity_poly.entity_id
_entity_poly.type
_entity_poly.pdbx_seq_one_letter_code
_entity_poly.pdbx_strand_id
1 'polypeptide(L)'
;MNEFKINDWKKQADIVADVLSRAPAFDKKIRVGIDEFKRRQNAVYQALAAAGFDAGLVYSDEHYHGDVPYLGGNTNISIEPVAGIIGKNGFAILAGLEGGYVAEQLSPRSGCRVAKVE
;
A
#
# COMPACT_ATOMS: atom_id res chain seq x y z
N MET A 1 -21.15 -18.25 33.53
CA MET A 1 -21.14 -17.45 32.29
C MET A 1 -21.52 -16.03 32.68
N ASN A 2 -20.54 -15.10 32.69
CA ASN A 2 -20.85 -13.72 33.06
C ASN A 2 -21.77 -13.14 31.99
N GLU A 3 -22.95 -12.70 32.37
CA GLU A 3 -23.81 -11.90 31.51
C GLU A 3 -23.00 -10.66 31.06
N PHE A 4 -22.68 -10.61 29.83
CA PHE A 4 -22.07 -9.46 29.21
C PHE A 4 -23.09 -8.32 29.28
N LYS A 5 -22.89 -7.38 30.19
CA LYS A 5 -23.88 -6.33 30.42
C LYS A 5 -23.85 -5.37 29.20
N ILE A 6 -24.89 -5.41 28.43
CA ILE A 6 -25.11 -4.52 27.26
C ILE A 6 -24.83 -3.05 27.60
N ASN A 7 -25.14 -2.64 28.85
CA ASN A 7 -24.85 -1.29 29.34
C ASN A 7 -23.35 -0.94 29.37
N ASP A 8 -22.49 -1.92 29.64
CA ASP A 8 -21.04 -1.69 29.64
C ASP A 8 -20.51 -1.51 28.21
N TRP A 9 -21.07 -2.24 27.26
CA TRP A 9 -20.79 -2.07 25.83
C TRP A 9 -21.16 -0.67 25.33
N LYS A 10 -22.37 -0.23 25.67
CA LYS A 10 -22.87 1.09 25.28
C LYS A 10 -21.98 2.19 25.83
N LYS A 11 -21.61 2.09 27.10
CA LYS A 11 -20.68 3.03 27.75
C LYS A 11 -19.32 3.08 27.07
N GLN A 12 -18.76 1.92 26.70
CA GLN A 12 -17.48 1.86 25.98
C GLN A 12 -17.61 2.43 24.58
N ALA A 13 -18.69 2.13 23.87
CA ALA A 13 -18.97 2.69 22.55
C ALA A 13 -19.10 4.23 22.60
N ASP A 14 -19.77 4.76 23.59
CA ASP A 14 -19.92 6.21 23.79
C ASP A 14 -18.55 6.89 24.04
N ILE A 15 -17.68 6.26 24.85
CA ILE A 15 -16.31 6.75 25.06
C ILE A 15 -15.52 6.77 23.75
N VAL A 16 -15.56 5.69 22.97
CA VAL A 16 -14.88 5.61 21.67
C VAL A 16 -15.43 6.66 20.72
N ALA A 17 -16.74 6.82 20.64
CA ALA A 17 -17.38 7.82 19.79
C ALA A 17 -16.96 9.25 20.18
N ASP A 18 -16.88 9.55 21.48
CA ASP A 18 -16.41 10.85 21.98
C ASP A 18 -14.95 11.11 21.60
N VAL A 19 -14.06 10.12 21.77
CA VAL A 19 -12.66 10.24 21.36
C VAL A 19 -12.54 10.47 19.86
N LEU A 20 -13.26 9.71 19.04
CA LEU A 20 -13.24 9.84 17.58
C LEU A 20 -13.83 11.19 17.11
N SER A 21 -14.82 11.72 17.82
CA SER A 21 -15.40 13.04 17.49
C SER A 21 -14.41 14.20 17.66
N ARG A 22 -13.42 14.02 18.54
CA ARG A 22 -12.35 14.97 18.81
C ARG A 22 -11.09 14.75 17.98
N ALA A 23 -11.04 13.64 17.21
CA ALA A 23 -9.92 13.35 16.33
C ALA A 23 -9.81 14.45 15.26
N PRO A 24 -8.58 14.88 14.90
CA PRO A 24 -8.39 15.85 13.83
C PRO A 24 -8.95 15.32 12.52
N ALA A 25 -9.66 16.17 11.79
CA ALA A 25 -10.13 15.82 10.45
C ALA A 25 -8.94 15.69 9.51
N PHE A 26 -8.81 14.51 8.89
CA PHE A 26 -7.81 14.31 7.84
C PHE A 26 -8.37 14.76 6.48
N ASP A 27 -7.60 15.56 5.76
CA ASP A 27 -7.93 15.84 4.37
C ASP A 27 -7.61 14.61 3.52
N LYS A 28 -8.64 13.83 3.21
CA LYS A 28 -8.56 12.63 2.37
C LYS A 28 -8.12 12.91 0.92
N LYS A 29 -8.06 14.18 0.52
CA LYS A 29 -7.58 14.59 -0.81
C LYS A 29 -6.05 14.71 -0.86
N ILE A 30 -5.39 14.89 0.29
CA ILE A 30 -3.94 14.92 0.36
C ILE A 30 -3.41 13.52 0.11
N ARG A 31 -2.77 13.34 -1.02
CA ARG A 31 -2.17 12.06 -1.44
C ARG A 31 -1.01 12.29 -2.39
N VAL A 32 -0.12 11.34 -2.46
CA VAL A 32 0.95 11.33 -3.45
C VAL A 32 0.32 11.22 -4.85
N GLY A 33 0.67 12.15 -5.73
CA GLY A 33 0.18 12.16 -7.11
C GLY A 33 0.92 11.15 -8.00
N ILE A 34 0.29 10.82 -9.14
CA ILE A 34 0.84 9.88 -10.11
C ILE A 34 2.21 10.33 -10.66
N ASP A 35 2.42 11.63 -10.82
CA ASP A 35 3.69 12.17 -11.35
C ASP A 35 4.86 11.91 -10.40
N GLU A 36 4.62 11.97 -9.09
CA GLU A 36 5.62 11.64 -8.09
C GLU A 36 5.97 10.14 -8.12
N PHE A 37 4.99 9.26 -8.25
CA PHE A 37 5.26 7.83 -8.44
C PHE A 37 6.06 7.55 -9.70
N LYS A 38 5.70 8.17 -10.83
CA LYS A 38 6.44 8.04 -12.07
C LYS A 38 7.87 8.56 -11.95
N ARG A 39 8.06 9.67 -11.23
CA ARG A 39 9.40 10.21 -10.97
C ARG A 39 10.26 9.22 -10.17
N ARG A 40 9.71 8.60 -9.12
CA ARG A 40 10.39 7.59 -8.31
C ARG A 40 10.74 6.36 -9.13
N GLN A 41 9.78 5.83 -9.89
CA GLN A 41 9.98 4.68 -10.78
C GLN A 41 11.08 4.94 -11.80
N ASN A 42 11.03 6.10 -12.45
CA ASN A 42 12.06 6.48 -13.42
C ASN A 42 13.44 6.63 -12.78
N ALA A 43 13.55 7.24 -11.62
CA ALA A 43 14.82 7.42 -10.92
C ALA A 43 15.47 6.06 -10.58
N VAL A 44 14.68 5.10 -10.09
CA VAL A 44 15.18 3.75 -9.81
C VAL A 44 15.57 3.03 -11.09
N TYR A 45 14.77 3.11 -12.15
CA TYR A 45 15.12 2.50 -13.43
C TYR A 45 16.41 3.08 -14.02
N GLN A 46 16.60 4.39 -13.99
CA GLN A 46 17.83 5.02 -14.47
C GLN A 46 19.06 4.56 -13.68
N ALA A 47 18.94 4.40 -12.37
CA ALA A 47 20.02 3.88 -11.54
C ALA A 47 20.36 2.42 -11.89
N LEU A 48 19.35 1.58 -12.13
CA LEU A 48 19.55 0.19 -12.58
C LEU A 48 20.22 0.15 -13.95
N ALA A 49 19.74 0.92 -14.92
CA ALA A 49 20.31 0.99 -16.25
C ALA A 49 21.77 1.47 -16.25
N ALA A 50 22.10 2.47 -15.42
CA ALA A 50 23.47 2.94 -15.24
C ALA A 50 24.39 1.87 -14.64
N ALA A 51 23.83 0.96 -13.83
CA ALA A 51 24.55 -0.19 -13.27
C ALA A 51 24.57 -1.42 -14.20
N GLY A 52 24.01 -1.32 -15.42
CA GLY A 52 24.00 -2.38 -16.42
C GLY A 52 22.88 -3.41 -16.27
N PHE A 53 21.82 -3.08 -15.53
CA PHE A 53 20.64 -3.95 -15.36
C PHE A 53 19.46 -3.47 -16.22
N ASP A 54 18.76 -4.40 -16.85
CA ASP A 54 17.56 -4.12 -17.64
C ASP A 54 16.30 -3.96 -16.80
N ALA A 55 16.30 -4.58 -15.62
CA ALA A 55 15.19 -4.53 -14.69
C ALA A 55 15.66 -4.79 -13.25
N GLY A 56 14.82 -4.46 -12.27
CA GLY A 56 15.02 -4.76 -10.87
C GLY A 56 13.79 -5.40 -10.25
N LEU A 57 14.03 -6.22 -9.22
CA LEU A 57 13.00 -6.80 -8.39
C LEU A 57 13.02 -6.11 -7.02
N VAL A 58 11.86 -5.72 -6.53
CA VAL A 58 11.66 -5.23 -5.17
C VAL A 58 10.66 -6.12 -4.44
N TYR A 59 10.78 -6.16 -3.13
CA TYR A 59 9.95 -7.02 -2.29
C TYR A 59 9.52 -6.26 -1.03
N SER A 60 8.31 -6.50 -0.59
CA SER A 60 7.81 -5.98 0.68
C SER A 60 6.92 -7.00 1.37
N ASP A 61 7.04 -7.05 2.69
CA ASP A 61 6.21 -7.85 3.58
C ASP A 61 5.92 -7.08 4.87
N GLU A 62 5.38 -7.74 5.87
CA GLU A 62 5.05 -7.13 7.16
C GLU A 62 6.26 -6.57 7.93
N HIS A 63 7.49 -7.00 7.60
CA HIS A 63 8.72 -6.52 8.21
C HIS A 63 9.44 -5.48 7.36
N TYR A 64 9.25 -5.52 6.04
CA TYR A 64 9.90 -4.66 5.04
C TYR A 64 8.86 -3.93 4.21
N HIS A 65 8.25 -2.89 4.79
CA HIS A 65 7.10 -2.18 4.21
C HIS A 65 7.45 -1.16 3.11
N GLY A 66 8.72 -0.86 2.86
CA GLY A 66 9.10 0.37 2.17
C GLY A 66 8.97 0.33 0.66
N ASP A 67 9.55 -0.66 0.02
CA ASP A 67 9.92 -0.60 -1.40
C ASP A 67 8.73 -0.64 -2.36
N VAL A 68 7.85 -1.63 -2.22
CA VAL A 68 6.67 -1.74 -3.08
C VAL A 68 5.69 -0.59 -2.85
N PRO A 69 5.36 -0.18 -1.61
CA PRO A 69 4.56 1.03 -1.36
C PRO A 69 5.17 2.31 -1.92
N TYR A 70 6.49 2.47 -1.82
CA TYR A 70 7.19 3.65 -2.34
C TYR A 70 7.05 3.80 -3.85
N LEU A 71 7.13 2.69 -4.59
CA LEU A 71 7.08 2.67 -6.05
C LEU A 71 5.66 2.46 -6.60
N GLY A 72 4.84 1.68 -5.92
CA GLY A 72 3.54 1.25 -6.43
C GLY A 72 2.33 1.79 -5.69
N GLY A 73 2.52 2.46 -4.56
CA GLY A 73 1.41 3.02 -3.77
C GLY A 73 0.56 1.99 -3.03
N ASN A 74 0.91 0.71 -3.10
CA ASN A 74 0.25 -0.34 -2.32
C ASN A 74 0.78 -0.34 -0.89
N THR A 75 -0.06 0.03 0.06
CA THR A 75 0.30 0.15 1.47
C THR A 75 -0.18 -1.01 2.33
N ASN A 76 -1.01 -1.90 1.81
CA ASN A 76 -1.52 -3.04 2.56
C ASN A 76 -0.76 -4.32 2.18
N ILE A 77 0.40 -4.49 2.79
CA ILE A 77 1.31 -5.62 2.60
C ILE A 77 1.36 -6.55 3.83
N SER A 78 0.53 -6.26 4.83
CA SER A 78 0.46 -7.07 6.06
C SER A 78 -0.34 -8.36 5.89
N ILE A 79 -1.13 -8.49 4.82
CA ILE A 79 -1.91 -9.70 4.54
C ILE A 79 -1.06 -10.73 3.82
N GLU A 80 -0.32 -10.30 2.80
CA GLU A 80 0.53 -11.14 1.97
C GLU A 80 1.79 -10.39 1.55
N PRO A 81 2.93 -11.08 1.38
CA PRO A 81 4.09 -10.50 0.73
C PRO A 81 3.76 -10.06 -0.69
N VAL A 82 4.39 -8.98 -1.11
CA VAL A 82 4.19 -8.38 -2.43
C VAL A 82 5.53 -8.15 -3.08
N ALA A 83 5.69 -8.55 -4.32
CA ALA A 83 6.84 -8.21 -5.14
C ALA A 83 6.49 -7.16 -6.18
N GLY A 84 7.50 -6.51 -6.71
CA GLY A 84 7.36 -5.58 -7.80
C GLY A 84 8.52 -5.67 -8.78
N ILE A 85 8.24 -5.50 -10.05
CA ILE A 85 9.26 -5.45 -11.12
C ILE A 85 9.30 -4.03 -11.66
N ILE A 86 10.48 -3.43 -11.63
CA ILE A 86 10.78 -2.13 -12.25
C ILE A 86 11.59 -2.32 -13.51
N GLY A 87 11.22 -1.67 -14.58
CA GLY A 87 11.94 -1.71 -15.86
C GLY A 87 11.58 -0.50 -16.73
N LYS A 88 12.01 -0.51 -17.98
CA LYS A 88 11.79 0.60 -18.94
C LYS A 88 10.32 0.95 -19.15
N ASN A 89 9.41 0.03 -18.91
CA ASN A 89 7.97 0.21 -19.08
C ASN A 89 7.25 0.62 -17.78
N GLY A 90 8.01 1.00 -16.74
CA GLY A 90 7.50 1.39 -15.42
C GLY A 90 7.52 0.25 -14.43
N PHE A 91 6.58 0.30 -13.49
CA PHE A 91 6.50 -0.61 -12.36
C PHE A 91 5.26 -1.52 -12.45
N ALA A 92 5.45 -2.79 -12.14
CA ALA A 92 4.37 -3.76 -12.04
C ALA A 92 4.42 -4.45 -10.67
N ILE A 93 3.27 -4.60 -10.05
CA ILE A 93 3.11 -5.32 -8.77
C ILE A 93 2.73 -6.76 -9.06
N LEU A 94 3.38 -7.69 -8.35
CA LEU A 94 3.04 -9.10 -8.29
C LEU A 94 2.56 -9.39 -6.87
N ALA A 95 1.32 -9.78 -6.72
CA ALA A 95 0.71 -10.04 -5.42
C ALA A 95 -0.06 -11.36 -5.46
N GLY A 96 -0.19 -12.00 -4.30
CA GLY A 96 -1.09 -13.11 -4.12
C GLY A 96 -2.55 -12.70 -4.30
N LEU A 97 -3.46 -13.63 -4.10
CA LEU A 97 -4.87 -13.39 -4.40
C LEU A 97 -5.47 -12.25 -3.56
N GLU A 98 -5.29 -12.30 -2.23
CA GLU A 98 -5.89 -11.30 -1.32
C GLU A 98 -5.18 -9.95 -1.44
N GLY A 99 -3.85 -9.93 -1.38
CA GLY A 99 -3.05 -8.72 -1.57
C GLY A 99 -3.25 -8.10 -2.95
N GLY A 100 -3.50 -8.92 -3.96
CA GLY A 100 -3.78 -8.49 -5.32
C GLY A 100 -5.06 -7.68 -5.46
N TYR A 101 -6.14 -8.06 -4.80
CA TYR A 101 -7.39 -7.27 -4.80
C TYR A 101 -7.18 -5.88 -4.17
N VAL A 102 -6.42 -5.81 -3.08
CA VAL A 102 -6.09 -4.52 -2.46
C VAL A 102 -5.18 -3.70 -3.36
N ALA A 103 -4.17 -4.34 -3.98
CA ALA A 103 -3.27 -3.67 -4.91
C ALA A 103 -4.00 -3.09 -6.12
N GLU A 104 -4.98 -3.79 -6.69
CA GLU A 104 -5.82 -3.29 -7.78
C GLU A 104 -6.59 -2.01 -7.42
N GLN A 105 -6.98 -1.84 -6.16
CA GLN A 105 -7.66 -0.63 -5.70
C GLN A 105 -6.69 0.54 -5.45
N LEU A 106 -5.47 0.25 -5.02
CA LEU A 106 -4.50 1.26 -4.61
C LEU A 106 -3.56 1.68 -5.73
N SER A 107 -3.18 0.76 -6.61
CA SER A 107 -2.20 1.01 -7.66
C SER A 107 -2.63 1.99 -8.76
N PRO A 108 -3.93 2.25 -9.04
CA PRO A 108 -4.29 3.30 -9.99
C PRO A 108 -3.70 4.67 -9.66
N ARG A 109 -3.45 4.94 -8.37
CA ARG A 109 -2.80 6.20 -7.93
C ARG A 109 -1.34 6.32 -8.36
N SER A 110 -0.66 5.21 -8.62
CA SER A 110 0.75 5.17 -9.06
C SER A 110 0.90 4.87 -10.56
N GLY A 111 -0.19 4.49 -11.23
CA GLY A 111 -0.18 4.09 -12.63
C GLY A 111 0.51 2.74 -12.90
N CYS A 112 0.80 1.96 -11.86
CA CYS A 112 1.40 0.64 -12.05
C CYS A 112 0.35 -0.42 -12.41
N ARG A 113 0.82 -1.49 -13.06
CA ARG A 113 -0.01 -2.69 -13.31
C ARG A 113 0.06 -3.62 -12.11
N VAL A 114 -0.99 -4.40 -11.93
CA VAL A 114 -1.04 -5.47 -10.93
C VAL A 114 -1.24 -6.80 -11.64
N ALA A 115 -0.41 -7.77 -11.29
CA ALA A 115 -0.59 -9.17 -11.65
C ALA A 115 -0.84 -9.96 -10.36
N LYS A 116 -1.95 -10.68 -10.32
CA LYS A 116 -2.25 -11.62 -9.25
C LYS A 116 -1.67 -12.96 -9.63
N VAL A 117 -0.99 -13.59 -8.69
CA VAL A 117 -0.43 -14.95 -8.82
C VAL A 117 -1.12 -15.86 -7.83
N GLU A 118 -1.62 -17.00 -8.33
CA GLU A 118 -2.27 -18.04 -7.54
C GLU A 118 -1.26 -19.13 -7.14
#